data_ca7fc6113b4d340c4c06620525c914be
#
_entry.id   ca7fc6113b4d340c4c06620525c914be
#
_cell.length_a   1.000
_cell.length_b   1.000
_cell.length_c   1.000
_cell.angle_alpha   90.00
_cell.angle_beta   90.00
_cell.angle_gamma   90.00
#
_symmetry.space_group_name_H-M   'P 1'
#
loop_
_entity.id
_entity.type
_entity.pdbx_description
1 polymer ?
#
loop_
_entity_poly.entity_id
_entity_poly.type
_entity_poly.pdbx_seq_one_letter_code
_entity_poly.pdbx_strand_id
1 'polypeptide(L)'
;MSKPPEQTCPFLVESLRSELNPRRISTTQMHKTTKRGFLKAALASGLALEAFPARSDSQKSSEQLITIIDLDKCDGCSDFPIPACVKACRTKNQARYPEPQKPLQPYWPQPKYEDFSNDRDNISRLTPYNWIYLQHVSVDGKDIYLPRRCMQCFDAPCRKLCPFGAIDQTKQGAVKIDDHVCFGGAKCRDVCPWNIPQRQAGVGIYLKVEPKLAGGGVMYKCDFCADLIAQGKEPACSAECPKKAMMVLSISQAEEKLKSLAKGRFVYGKEENGGTATWYVCSVPFEKINRQLKTQLPKNHPGRPLMNEVDSKLSQSTPLVLGTLAAPIVALGASVAIRKRKNDKDQSQ
;
A
#
# COMPACT_ATOMS: atom_id res chain seq x y z
N MET A 1 -37.82 43.28 10.60
CA MET A 1 -36.81 43.88 9.73
C MET A 1 -36.47 42.87 8.67
N SER A 2 -36.61 43.29 7.44
CA SER A 2 -36.83 42.59 6.18
C SER A 2 -35.69 41.66 5.75
N LYS A 3 -36.04 40.47 5.21
CA LYS A 3 -35.18 39.57 4.44
C LYS A 3 -34.79 40.22 3.10
N PRO A 4 -33.56 40.02 2.59
CA PRO A 4 -33.24 40.35 1.21
C PRO A 4 -33.67 39.22 0.24
N PRO A 5 -33.90 39.54 -1.06
CA PRO A 5 -34.56 38.64 -2.00
C PRO A 5 -33.56 37.65 -2.67
N GLU A 6 -34.11 36.44 -2.91
CA GLU A 6 -33.48 35.43 -3.79
C GLU A 6 -33.39 35.93 -5.22
N GLN A 7 -32.20 36.02 -5.75
CA GLN A 7 -31.95 36.19 -7.19
C GLN A 7 -31.71 34.81 -7.82
N THR A 8 -32.74 34.29 -8.46
CA THR A 8 -32.66 33.15 -9.39
C THR A 8 -32.14 33.65 -10.74
N CYS A 9 -31.06 33.04 -11.20
CA CYS A 9 -30.47 33.28 -12.50
C CYS A 9 -31.16 32.39 -13.58
N PRO A 10 -31.84 32.91 -14.60
CA PRO A 10 -32.67 32.13 -15.54
C PRO A 10 -31.95 31.63 -16.82
N PHE A 11 -30.63 31.51 -16.86
CA PHE A 11 -29.92 31.28 -18.13
C PHE A 11 -29.27 29.90 -18.31
N LEU A 12 -29.63 28.86 -17.53
CA LEU A 12 -28.95 27.53 -17.62
C LEU A 12 -29.87 26.34 -17.88
N VAL A 13 -31.12 26.52 -18.27
CA VAL A 13 -32.07 25.41 -18.50
C VAL A 13 -32.43 25.17 -19.97
N GLU A 14 -32.01 25.99 -20.89
CA GLU A 14 -32.45 25.90 -22.30
C GLU A 14 -31.45 25.23 -23.27
N SER A 15 -30.23 24.90 -22.82
CA SER A 15 -29.19 24.30 -23.71
C SER A 15 -29.11 22.78 -23.70
N LEU A 16 -29.92 22.05 -22.87
CA LEU A 16 -29.88 20.58 -22.78
C LEU A 16 -31.12 19.88 -23.38
N ARG A 17 -31.98 20.57 -24.14
CA ARG A 17 -33.18 19.98 -24.74
C ARG A 17 -33.10 19.62 -26.23
N SER A 18 -31.99 19.86 -26.93
CA SER A 18 -31.91 19.69 -28.38
C SER A 18 -31.18 18.48 -28.92
N GLU A 19 -30.72 17.52 -28.08
CA GLU A 19 -29.96 16.34 -28.58
C GLU A 19 -30.51 14.97 -28.16
N LEU A 20 -31.79 14.83 -27.86
CA LEU A 20 -32.42 13.51 -27.71
C LEU A 20 -33.40 13.23 -28.83
N ASN A 21 -32.86 12.79 -29.99
CA ASN A 21 -33.61 12.24 -31.08
C ASN A 21 -33.79 10.72 -30.85
N PRO A 22 -35.00 10.20 -30.61
CA PRO A 22 -35.22 8.79 -30.44
C PRO A 22 -35.22 8.09 -31.81
N ARG A 23 -34.05 7.65 -32.24
CA ARG A 23 -34.01 6.71 -33.38
C ARG A 23 -34.56 5.37 -32.94
N ARG A 24 -35.64 4.94 -33.61
CA ARG A 24 -36.28 3.64 -33.54
C ARG A 24 -35.23 2.52 -33.49
N ILE A 25 -35.16 1.81 -32.36
CA ILE A 25 -34.44 0.55 -32.30
C ILE A 25 -35.34 -0.49 -32.98
N SER A 26 -34.94 -0.89 -34.20
CA SER A 26 -35.52 -2.01 -34.94
C SER A 26 -35.31 -3.26 -34.07
N THR A 27 -36.41 -3.96 -33.79
CA THR A 27 -36.43 -5.30 -33.20
C THR A 27 -35.87 -6.29 -34.20
N THR A 28 -34.55 -6.48 -34.23
CA THR A 28 -33.90 -7.50 -35.05
C THR A 28 -33.77 -8.76 -34.17
N GLN A 29 -34.56 -9.76 -34.56
CA GLN A 29 -34.47 -11.18 -34.31
C GLN A 29 -33.42 -11.65 -33.28
N MET A 30 -33.90 -12.05 -32.12
CA MET A 30 -33.17 -12.92 -31.20
C MET A 30 -32.92 -14.26 -31.94
N HIS A 31 -31.74 -14.43 -32.51
CA HIS A 31 -31.23 -15.71 -32.91
C HIS A 31 -31.16 -16.62 -31.68
N LYS A 32 -31.97 -17.67 -31.65
CA LYS A 32 -31.86 -18.79 -30.71
C LYS A 32 -30.49 -19.42 -30.89
N THR A 33 -29.49 -18.95 -30.13
CA THR A 33 -28.18 -19.60 -30.04
C THR A 33 -28.41 -20.98 -29.44
N THR A 34 -28.19 -22.03 -30.21
CA THR A 34 -28.27 -23.39 -29.71
C THR A 34 -27.21 -23.61 -28.65
N LYS A 35 -27.48 -24.44 -27.63
CA LYS A 35 -26.53 -24.78 -26.55
C LYS A 35 -25.13 -25.16 -27.07
N ARG A 36 -25.04 -25.72 -28.30
CA ARG A 36 -23.77 -26.01 -28.99
C ARG A 36 -23.02 -24.77 -29.47
N GLY A 37 -23.72 -23.69 -29.89
CA GLY A 37 -23.10 -22.43 -30.31
C GLY A 37 -22.49 -21.67 -29.12
N PHE A 38 -23.17 -21.66 -27.97
CA PHE A 38 -22.64 -21.06 -26.74
C PHE A 38 -21.40 -21.79 -26.21
N LEU A 39 -21.39 -23.14 -26.28
CA LEU A 39 -20.23 -23.94 -25.87
C LEU A 39 -19.01 -23.74 -26.79
N LYS A 40 -19.22 -23.58 -28.10
CA LYS A 40 -18.13 -23.27 -29.04
C LYS A 40 -17.57 -21.87 -28.86
N ALA A 41 -18.42 -20.89 -28.55
CA ALA A 41 -17.99 -19.53 -28.24
C ALA A 41 -17.22 -19.46 -26.91
N ALA A 42 -17.63 -20.20 -25.87
CA ALA A 42 -16.94 -20.31 -24.61
C ALA A 42 -15.56 -21.02 -24.69
N LEU A 43 -15.45 -22.03 -25.57
CA LEU A 43 -14.18 -22.72 -25.88
C LEU A 43 -13.23 -21.83 -26.71
N ALA A 44 -13.76 -21.04 -27.64
CA ALA A 44 -12.97 -20.11 -28.46
C ALA A 44 -12.47 -18.93 -27.63
N SER A 45 -13.25 -18.44 -26.62
CA SER A 45 -12.79 -17.43 -25.68
C SER A 45 -11.78 -17.97 -24.65
N GLY A 46 -11.81 -19.28 -24.35
CA GLY A 46 -10.80 -19.93 -23.48
C GLY A 46 -9.40 -19.99 -24.08
N LEU A 47 -9.30 -20.08 -25.41
CA LEU A 47 -8.01 -20.07 -26.14
C LEU A 47 -7.42 -18.67 -26.28
N ALA A 48 -8.19 -17.60 -26.04
CA ALA A 48 -7.70 -16.22 -26.04
C ALA A 48 -7.10 -15.80 -24.67
N LEU A 49 -7.16 -16.66 -23.65
CA LEU A 49 -6.55 -16.36 -22.33
C LEU A 49 -5.02 -16.56 -22.28
N GLU A 50 -4.42 -17.12 -23.33
CA GLU A 50 -2.96 -17.26 -23.40
C GLU A 50 -2.22 -15.96 -23.72
N ALA A 51 -2.93 -14.87 -24.03
CA ALA A 51 -2.31 -13.61 -24.45
C ALA A 51 -2.33 -12.48 -23.42
N PHE A 52 -2.74 -12.73 -22.16
CA PHE A 52 -2.44 -11.80 -21.09
C PHE A 52 -1.12 -12.20 -20.45
N PRO A 53 0.00 -11.56 -20.82
CA PRO A 53 1.20 -11.71 -20.05
C PRO A 53 0.83 -11.25 -18.64
N ALA A 54 0.98 -12.15 -17.66
CA ALA A 54 1.02 -11.76 -16.26
C ALA A 54 2.16 -10.73 -16.14
N ARG A 55 1.80 -9.46 -16.26
CA ARG A 55 2.74 -8.34 -16.12
C ARG A 55 3.15 -8.26 -14.67
N SER A 56 3.95 -9.22 -14.23
CA SER A 56 4.77 -9.12 -13.02
C SER A 56 6.11 -8.47 -13.35
N ASP A 57 6.11 -7.49 -14.26
CA ASP A 57 7.23 -6.59 -14.41
C ASP A 57 7.06 -5.45 -13.41
N SER A 58 7.54 -5.68 -12.19
CA SER A 58 8.08 -4.59 -11.39
C SER A 58 9.38 -4.15 -12.09
N GLN A 59 9.25 -3.54 -13.29
CA GLN A 59 10.39 -2.90 -13.95
C GLN A 59 10.94 -1.88 -12.97
N LYS A 60 12.09 -2.22 -12.37
CA LYS A 60 12.92 -1.26 -11.64
C LYS A 60 13.23 -0.14 -12.62
N SER A 61 12.54 0.98 -12.51
CA SER A 61 12.83 2.14 -13.36
C SER A 61 14.25 2.57 -13.08
N SER A 62 14.98 3.01 -14.11
CA SER A 62 16.32 3.58 -13.91
C SER A 62 16.32 4.80 -12.98
N GLU A 63 15.15 5.44 -12.82
CA GLU A 63 14.92 6.57 -11.91
C GLU A 63 14.66 6.14 -10.47
N GLN A 64 14.55 4.84 -10.19
CA GLN A 64 14.24 4.32 -8.86
C GLN A 64 15.28 4.75 -7.84
N LEU A 65 14.82 5.37 -6.74
CA LEU A 65 15.67 5.75 -5.62
C LEU A 65 15.61 4.70 -4.50
N ILE A 66 16.75 4.46 -3.90
CA ILE A 66 16.95 3.53 -2.78
C ILE A 66 17.48 4.30 -1.59
N THR A 67 16.97 4.01 -0.41
CA THR A 67 17.59 4.47 0.83
C THR A 67 18.39 3.33 1.45
N ILE A 68 19.69 3.49 1.59
CA ILE A 68 20.52 2.63 2.44
C ILE A 68 20.60 3.24 3.83
N ILE A 69 20.30 2.43 4.85
CA ILE A 69 20.38 2.82 6.27
C ILE A 69 21.44 1.96 6.93
N ASP A 70 22.57 2.58 7.24
CA ASP A 70 23.70 1.95 7.91
C ASP A 70 23.48 2.03 9.45
N LEU A 71 23.05 0.92 10.05
CA LEU A 71 22.71 0.87 11.47
C LEU A 71 23.93 0.96 12.38
N ASP A 72 25.12 0.60 11.88
CA ASP A 72 26.35 0.73 12.68
C ASP A 72 26.83 2.19 12.77
N LYS A 73 26.35 3.07 11.89
CA LYS A 73 26.59 4.52 11.95
C LYS A 73 25.53 5.28 12.74
N CYS A 74 24.35 4.69 12.92
CA CYS A 74 23.25 5.33 13.61
C CYS A 74 23.48 5.27 15.13
N ASP A 75 23.77 6.39 15.76
CA ASP A 75 23.99 6.54 17.19
C ASP A 75 22.71 6.90 17.97
N GLY A 76 21.56 6.88 17.32
CA GLY A 76 20.29 7.24 17.95
C GLY A 76 20.08 8.74 18.13
N CYS A 77 21.03 9.58 17.76
CA CYS A 77 21.02 11.02 18.04
C CYS A 77 20.84 11.30 19.53
N SER A 78 21.58 10.61 20.42
CA SER A 78 21.47 10.69 21.87
C SER A 78 21.62 12.12 22.43
N ASP A 79 22.33 12.97 21.70
CA ASP A 79 22.58 14.39 22.10
C ASP A 79 21.37 15.30 21.80
N PHE A 80 20.30 14.76 21.17
CA PHE A 80 19.12 15.53 20.79
C PHE A 80 17.87 15.02 21.52
N PRO A 81 16.98 15.92 21.99
CA PRO A 81 15.73 15.49 22.64
C PRO A 81 14.79 14.75 21.67
N ILE A 82 14.89 15.03 20.38
CA ILE A 82 14.18 14.33 19.29
C ILE A 82 15.22 13.98 18.24
N PRO A 83 15.32 12.71 17.82
CA PRO A 83 16.26 12.30 16.77
C PRO A 83 16.09 13.15 15.50
N ALA A 84 17.20 13.59 14.90
CA ALA A 84 17.20 14.56 13.79
C ALA A 84 16.30 14.12 12.63
N CYS A 85 16.34 12.85 12.26
CA CYS A 85 15.48 12.31 11.19
C CYS A 85 13.98 12.37 11.52
N VAL A 86 13.63 12.17 12.80
CA VAL A 86 12.23 12.26 13.28
C VAL A 86 11.79 13.72 13.27
N LYS A 87 12.59 14.61 13.83
CA LYS A 87 12.34 16.05 13.84
C LYS A 87 12.14 16.61 12.43
N ALA A 88 13.06 16.30 11.51
CA ALA A 88 13.01 16.76 10.12
C ALA A 88 11.73 16.29 9.40
N CYS A 89 11.37 15.01 9.56
CA CYS A 89 10.14 14.46 8.99
C CYS A 89 8.89 15.14 9.56
N ARG A 90 8.82 15.35 10.87
CA ARG A 90 7.71 16.01 11.55
C ARG A 90 7.56 17.45 11.09
N THR A 91 8.64 18.21 11.09
CA THR A 91 8.65 19.63 10.65
C THR A 91 8.18 19.76 9.20
N LYS A 92 8.72 18.92 8.29
CA LYS A 92 8.33 18.94 6.87
C LYS A 92 6.85 18.63 6.66
N ASN A 93 6.28 17.70 7.43
CA ASN A 93 4.93 17.22 7.22
C ASN A 93 3.88 17.87 8.14
N GLN A 94 4.24 18.81 8.99
CA GLN A 94 3.35 19.42 9.97
C GLN A 94 2.08 20.01 9.36
N ALA A 95 2.19 20.68 8.20
CA ALA A 95 1.05 21.23 7.47
C ALA A 95 0.08 20.17 6.91
N ARG A 96 0.50 18.91 6.86
CA ARG A 96 -0.30 17.76 6.38
C ARG A 96 -0.85 16.91 7.52
N TYR A 97 -0.67 17.32 8.76
CA TYR A 97 -1.20 16.59 9.90
C TYR A 97 -2.72 16.64 9.92
N PRO A 98 -3.37 15.51 10.20
CA PRO A 98 -4.83 15.47 10.24
C PRO A 98 -5.41 16.31 11.37
N GLU A 99 -6.49 17.06 11.06
CA GLU A 99 -7.29 17.78 12.04
C GLU A 99 -8.67 17.13 12.12
N PRO A 100 -8.91 16.24 13.11
CA PRO A 100 -10.15 15.48 13.18
C PRO A 100 -11.33 16.34 13.63
N GLN A 101 -12.46 16.16 12.98
CA GLN A 101 -13.75 16.72 13.41
C GLN A 101 -14.22 15.99 14.67
N LYS A 102 -14.68 16.75 15.65
CA LYS A 102 -15.24 16.24 16.91
C LYS A 102 -16.73 16.63 17.06
N PRO A 103 -17.57 15.79 17.65
CA PRO A 103 -17.30 14.42 18.10
C PRO A 103 -17.02 13.49 16.91
N LEU A 104 -16.24 12.42 17.13
CA LEU A 104 -15.96 11.44 16.09
C LEU A 104 -17.25 10.76 15.63
N GLN A 105 -17.50 10.75 14.33
CA GLN A 105 -18.66 10.07 13.76
C GLN A 105 -18.45 8.55 13.78
N PRO A 106 -19.50 7.76 14.13
CA PRO A 106 -19.44 6.31 14.04
C PRO A 106 -19.22 5.87 12.60
N TYR A 107 -18.48 4.77 12.41
CA TYR A 107 -18.25 4.18 11.09
C TYR A 107 -18.31 2.65 11.15
N TRP A 108 -18.73 2.06 10.04
CA TRP A 108 -18.81 0.61 9.89
C TRP A 108 -17.57 0.09 9.14
N PRO A 109 -17.09 -1.13 9.42
CA PRO A 109 -17.58 -2.12 10.40
C PRO A 109 -16.89 -2.03 11.79
N GLN A 110 -16.06 -1.03 12.05
CA GLN A 110 -15.24 -1.02 13.26
C GLN A 110 -15.87 -0.18 14.38
N PRO A 111 -16.11 -0.78 15.56
CA PRO A 111 -16.71 -0.07 16.70
C PRO A 111 -15.72 0.84 17.45
N LYS A 112 -14.40 0.71 17.19
CA LYS A 112 -13.36 1.48 17.88
C LYS A 112 -12.70 2.48 16.94
N TYR A 113 -12.64 3.73 17.39
CA TYR A 113 -11.94 4.80 16.70
C TYR A 113 -10.43 4.66 16.90
N GLU A 114 -9.67 4.86 15.83
CA GLU A 114 -8.23 5.08 15.88
C GLU A 114 -8.00 6.58 15.87
N ASP A 115 -7.91 7.17 17.05
CA ASP A 115 -7.72 8.61 17.23
C ASP A 115 -6.42 8.89 17.96
N PHE A 116 -5.49 9.53 17.27
CA PHE A 116 -4.20 9.93 17.78
C PHE A 116 -4.11 11.45 18.04
N SER A 117 -5.23 12.17 17.98
CA SER A 117 -5.25 13.63 18.09
C SER A 117 -4.77 14.14 19.47
N ASN A 118 -4.95 13.32 20.51
CA ASN A 118 -4.44 13.61 21.86
C ASN A 118 -3.02 13.08 22.09
N ASP A 119 -2.42 12.39 21.14
CA ASP A 119 -1.11 11.74 21.23
C ASP A 119 -0.21 12.18 20.06
N ARG A 120 -0.36 13.44 19.63
CA ARG A 120 0.36 14.01 18.46
C ARG A 120 1.86 14.05 18.65
N ASP A 121 2.34 14.21 19.88
CA ASP A 121 3.75 14.33 20.19
C ASP A 121 4.45 13.00 20.45
N ASN A 122 3.71 11.89 20.35
CA ASN A 122 4.29 10.57 20.50
C ASN A 122 5.22 10.24 19.33
N ILE A 123 6.51 10.20 19.61
CA ILE A 123 7.57 9.85 18.64
C ILE A 123 8.08 8.41 18.83
N SER A 124 7.50 7.62 19.74
CA SER A 124 7.96 6.26 20.07
C SER A 124 7.41 5.17 19.13
N ARG A 125 6.58 5.56 18.16
CA ARG A 125 5.94 4.68 17.20
C ARG A 125 5.50 5.44 15.94
N LEU A 126 5.11 4.70 14.89
CA LEU A 126 4.42 5.30 13.76
C LEU A 126 2.97 5.66 14.14
N THR A 127 2.57 6.86 13.80
CA THR A 127 1.22 7.41 13.97
C THR A 127 0.86 8.25 12.74
N PRO A 128 -0.38 8.74 12.58
CA PRO A 128 -0.73 9.74 11.58
C PRO A 128 0.08 11.03 11.68
N TYR A 129 0.65 11.32 12.85
CA TYR A 129 1.48 12.52 13.14
C TYR A 129 2.98 12.22 13.20
N ASN A 130 3.38 10.95 13.02
CA ASN A 130 4.80 10.55 13.11
C ASN A 130 5.10 9.44 12.11
N TRP A 131 5.67 9.77 10.94
CA TRP A 131 5.85 8.85 9.82
C TRP A 131 7.21 8.15 9.77
N ILE A 132 8.11 8.54 10.67
CA ILE A 132 9.36 7.84 11.00
C ILE A 132 9.57 7.90 12.50
N TYR A 133 10.01 6.81 13.11
CA TYR A 133 10.44 6.82 14.50
C TYR A 133 11.73 6.02 14.64
N LEU A 134 12.44 6.26 15.72
CA LEU A 134 13.66 5.53 16.05
C LEU A 134 13.36 4.42 17.04
N GLN A 135 13.61 3.18 16.67
CA GLN A 135 13.49 2.02 17.52
C GLN A 135 14.87 1.65 18.06
N HIS A 136 14.98 1.37 19.35
CA HIS A 136 16.21 0.96 20.00
C HIS A 136 16.13 -0.47 20.48
N VAL A 137 17.19 -1.24 20.27
CA VAL A 137 17.39 -2.57 20.85
C VAL A 137 18.84 -2.74 21.26
N SER A 138 19.09 -3.53 22.32
CA SER A 138 20.42 -3.99 22.66
C SER A 138 20.55 -5.47 22.34
N VAL A 139 21.56 -5.85 21.56
CA VAL A 139 21.83 -7.22 21.13
C VAL A 139 23.28 -7.55 21.45
N ASP A 140 23.50 -8.56 22.27
CA ASP A 140 24.85 -9.01 22.67
C ASP A 140 25.73 -7.84 23.23
N GLY A 141 25.10 -6.91 23.97
CA GLY A 141 25.75 -5.73 24.54
C GLY A 141 25.98 -4.57 23.57
N LYS A 142 25.54 -4.68 22.32
CA LYS A 142 25.60 -3.63 21.31
C LYS A 142 24.25 -2.95 21.18
N ASP A 143 24.22 -1.63 21.33
CA ASP A 143 23.05 -0.80 21.08
C ASP A 143 22.86 -0.58 19.58
N ILE A 144 21.65 -0.82 19.10
CA ILE A 144 21.29 -0.69 17.70
C ILE A 144 20.06 0.21 17.59
N TYR A 145 20.19 1.27 16.84
CA TYR A 145 19.13 2.24 16.58
C TYR A 145 18.59 2.06 15.15
N LEU A 146 17.29 1.83 15.04
CA LEU A 146 16.63 1.51 13.78
C LEU A 146 15.64 2.63 13.40
N PRO A 147 15.96 3.50 12.45
CA PRO A 147 15.00 4.43 11.89
C PRO A 147 13.93 3.64 11.12
N ARG A 148 12.70 3.60 11.66
CA ARG A 148 11.59 2.81 11.11
C ARG A 148 10.61 3.72 10.37
N ARG A 149 10.39 3.43 9.09
CA ARG A 149 9.46 4.13 8.20
C ARG A 149 8.93 3.20 7.12
N CYS A 150 8.14 3.70 6.15
CA CYS A 150 7.71 2.88 5.03
C CYS A 150 8.90 2.30 4.25
N MET A 151 8.83 1.02 3.93
CA MET A 151 9.88 0.30 3.18
C MET A 151 9.90 0.65 1.69
N GLN A 152 8.84 1.31 1.17
CA GLN A 152 8.72 1.70 -0.25
C GLN A 152 8.93 0.49 -1.19
N CYS A 153 8.06 -0.52 -1.06
CA CYS A 153 8.15 -1.77 -1.81
C CYS A 153 8.13 -1.53 -3.32
N PHE A 154 8.93 -2.26 -4.09
CA PHE A 154 8.93 -2.17 -5.55
C PHE A 154 7.58 -2.61 -6.11
N ASP A 155 7.05 -3.71 -5.63
CA ASP A 155 5.71 -4.20 -5.93
C ASP A 155 4.82 -4.06 -4.69
N ALA A 156 4.31 -2.84 -4.46
CA ALA A 156 3.63 -2.48 -3.23
C ALA A 156 2.23 -3.14 -3.12
N PRO A 157 2.02 -4.15 -2.24
CA PRO A 157 0.72 -4.79 -2.07
C PRO A 157 -0.35 -3.82 -1.58
N CYS A 158 0.03 -2.83 -0.77
CA CYS A 158 -0.87 -1.80 -0.29
C CYS A 158 -1.45 -0.93 -1.42
N ARG A 159 -0.70 -0.70 -2.51
CA ARG A 159 -1.16 -0.01 -3.71
C ARG A 159 -2.10 -0.90 -4.51
N LYS A 160 -1.68 -2.13 -4.81
CA LYS A 160 -2.44 -3.06 -5.67
C LYS A 160 -3.77 -3.49 -5.06
N LEU A 161 -3.84 -3.59 -3.73
CA LEU A 161 -5.01 -4.08 -3.00
C LEU A 161 -5.85 -2.96 -2.37
N CYS A 162 -5.56 -1.69 -2.69
CA CYS A 162 -6.40 -0.57 -2.27
C CYS A 162 -7.69 -0.55 -3.11
N PRO A 163 -8.89 -0.78 -2.51
CA PRO A 163 -10.13 -0.85 -3.28
C PRO A 163 -10.56 0.50 -3.85
N PHE A 164 -10.01 1.61 -3.34
CA PHE A 164 -10.36 2.97 -3.75
C PHE A 164 -9.31 3.60 -4.68
N GLY A 165 -8.24 2.88 -5.02
CA GLY A 165 -7.15 3.44 -5.82
C GLY A 165 -6.41 4.62 -5.17
N ALA A 166 -6.56 4.79 -3.85
CA ALA A 166 -6.01 5.93 -3.11
C ALA A 166 -4.49 5.86 -2.89
N ILE A 167 -3.81 4.88 -3.46
CA ILE A 167 -2.35 4.73 -3.29
C ILE A 167 -1.69 4.68 -4.65
N ASP A 168 -0.76 5.58 -4.85
CA ASP A 168 0.02 5.69 -6.07
C ASP A 168 1.52 5.46 -5.81
N GLN A 169 2.27 5.22 -6.89
CA GLN A 169 3.72 5.05 -6.86
C GLN A 169 4.36 5.88 -7.95
N THR A 170 5.29 6.77 -7.57
CA THR A 170 6.02 7.61 -8.53
C THR A 170 7.07 6.80 -9.29
N LYS A 171 7.62 7.37 -10.37
CA LYS A 171 8.73 6.76 -11.13
C LYS A 171 9.98 6.55 -10.27
N GLN A 172 10.19 7.43 -9.29
CA GLN A 172 11.29 7.30 -8.30
C GLN A 172 10.99 6.30 -7.18
N GLY A 173 9.85 5.61 -7.24
CA GLY A 173 9.46 4.55 -6.32
C GLY A 173 8.78 5.00 -5.03
N ALA A 174 8.43 6.26 -4.90
CA ALA A 174 7.70 6.76 -3.75
C ALA A 174 6.25 6.25 -3.76
N VAL A 175 5.90 5.41 -2.81
CA VAL A 175 4.53 4.93 -2.59
C VAL A 175 3.82 5.92 -1.68
N LYS A 176 2.84 6.64 -2.17
CA LYS A 176 2.11 7.70 -1.45
C LYS A 176 0.62 7.41 -1.35
N ILE A 177 -0.01 7.88 -0.29
CA ILE A 177 -1.46 7.83 -0.10
C ILE A 177 -2.02 9.20 -0.48
N ASP A 178 -3.08 9.22 -1.29
CA ASP A 178 -3.90 10.38 -1.51
C ASP A 178 -4.95 10.45 -0.39
N ASP A 179 -4.82 11.44 0.48
CA ASP A 179 -5.69 11.66 1.63
C ASP A 179 -7.07 12.18 1.23
N HIS A 180 -7.22 12.77 0.03
CA HIS A 180 -8.51 13.22 -0.51
C HIS A 180 -9.38 12.06 -1.01
N VAL A 181 -8.78 10.93 -1.39
CA VAL A 181 -9.48 9.76 -1.93
C VAL A 181 -9.57 8.62 -0.90
N CYS A 182 -8.76 8.67 0.15
CA CYS A 182 -8.67 7.60 1.13
C CYS A 182 -9.90 7.54 2.05
N PHE A 183 -10.58 6.40 2.09
CA PHE A 183 -11.70 6.12 2.99
C PHE A 183 -11.29 5.48 4.34
N GLY A 184 -10.01 5.29 4.59
CA GLY A 184 -9.53 4.74 5.87
C GLY A 184 -9.85 3.26 6.12
N GLY A 185 -10.18 2.47 5.09
CA GLY A 185 -10.53 1.05 5.23
C GLY A 185 -9.40 0.15 5.76
N ALA A 186 -8.21 0.69 6.00
CA ALA A 186 -7.02 0.06 6.57
C ALA A 186 -6.49 -1.17 5.82
N LYS A 187 -7.02 -1.52 4.65
CA LYS A 187 -6.53 -2.67 3.87
C LYS A 187 -5.04 -2.57 3.57
N CYS A 188 -4.53 -1.36 3.32
CA CYS A 188 -3.12 -1.11 3.11
C CYS A 188 -2.24 -1.47 4.33
N ARG A 189 -2.77 -1.38 5.56
CA ARG A 189 -2.10 -1.84 6.77
C ARG A 189 -2.15 -3.36 6.90
N ASP A 190 -3.31 -3.96 6.64
CA ASP A 190 -3.51 -5.41 6.79
C ASP A 190 -2.61 -6.22 5.85
N VAL A 191 -2.39 -5.70 4.62
CA VAL A 191 -1.53 -6.36 3.64
C VAL A 191 -0.06 -5.96 3.75
N CYS A 192 0.26 -4.97 4.57
CA CYS A 192 1.65 -4.55 4.82
C CYS A 192 2.32 -5.51 5.79
N PRO A 193 3.40 -6.20 5.41
CA PRO A 193 4.09 -7.13 6.31
C PRO A 193 4.60 -6.49 7.61
N TRP A 194 4.76 -5.17 7.58
CA TRP A 194 5.27 -4.38 8.70
C TRP A 194 4.20 -3.53 9.41
N ASN A 195 2.92 -3.63 9.03
CA ASN A 195 1.80 -2.87 9.61
C ASN A 195 2.07 -1.35 9.69
N ILE A 196 2.74 -0.79 8.68
CA ILE A 196 3.23 0.59 8.70
C ILE A 196 2.14 1.65 8.60
N PRO A 197 1.15 1.58 7.68
CA PRO A 197 0.11 2.62 7.59
C PRO A 197 -0.73 2.71 8.86
N GLN A 198 -0.93 3.93 9.36
CA GLN A 198 -1.73 4.19 10.56
C GLN A 198 -2.94 5.07 10.20
N ARG A 199 -4.09 4.83 10.84
CA ARG A 199 -5.34 5.54 10.55
C ARG A 199 -5.58 6.64 11.57
N GLN A 200 -6.11 7.78 11.10
CA GLN A 200 -6.74 8.80 11.92
C GLN A 200 -8.23 8.85 11.61
N ALA A 201 -9.05 8.67 12.62
CA ALA A 201 -10.50 8.87 12.53
C ALA A 201 -10.86 10.35 12.53
N GLY A 202 -12.09 10.68 12.08
CA GLY A 202 -12.60 12.05 12.09
C GLY A 202 -12.06 12.94 10.97
N VAL A 203 -11.40 12.39 9.96
CA VAL A 203 -10.84 13.10 8.79
C VAL A 203 -11.14 12.35 7.50
N GLY A 204 -11.23 13.07 6.39
CA GLY A 204 -11.30 12.50 5.04
C GLY A 204 -12.68 12.51 4.41
N ILE A 205 -12.71 11.98 3.20
CA ILE A 205 -13.89 12.04 2.32
C ILE A 205 -15.12 11.30 2.89
N TYR A 206 -14.91 10.25 3.71
CA TYR A 206 -16.02 9.50 4.28
C TYR A 206 -16.96 10.36 5.12
N LEU A 207 -16.49 11.44 5.72
CA LEU A 207 -17.31 12.40 6.48
C LEU A 207 -18.33 13.14 5.59
N LYS A 208 -18.02 13.24 4.28
CA LYS A 208 -18.87 13.95 3.30
C LYS A 208 -19.85 13.01 2.58
N VAL A 209 -19.57 11.70 2.59
CA VAL A 209 -20.39 10.71 1.88
C VAL A 209 -21.43 10.14 2.83
N GLU A 210 -21.11 9.15 3.60
CA GLU A 210 -21.98 8.53 4.60
C GLU A 210 -21.12 7.84 5.65
N PRO A 211 -20.81 8.52 6.76
CA PRO A 211 -19.86 8.02 7.75
C PRO A 211 -20.25 6.67 8.35
N LYS A 212 -21.56 6.35 8.42
CA LYS A 212 -22.06 5.11 9.01
C LYS A 212 -21.87 3.89 8.11
N LEU A 213 -21.78 4.09 6.78
CA LEU A 213 -21.75 2.99 5.81
C LEU A 213 -20.35 2.58 5.38
N ALA A 214 -19.43 3.51 5.31
CA ALA A 214 -18.10 3.21 4.80
C ALA A 214 -17.02 4.11 5.40
N GLY A 215 -15.82 3.57 5.48
CA GLY A 215 -14.64 4.34 5.84
C GLY A 215 -14.21 4.17 7.28
N GLY A 216 -13.58 5.16 7.83
CA GLY A 216 -13.04 5.13 9.19
C GLY A 216 -12.01 6.21 9.43
N GLY A 217 -11.76 7.08 8.47
CA GLY A 217 -10.74 8.12 8.53
C GLY A 217 -9.86 8.15 7.31
N VAL A 218 -8.60 8.49 7.50
CA VAL A 218 -7.57 8.49 6.46
C VAL A 218 -6.35 7.73 6.97
N MET A 219 -5.68 7.01 6.08
CA MET A 219 -4.45 6.31 6.38
C MET A 219 -3.24 7.20 6.10
N TYR A 220 -2.26 7.17 6.99
CA TYR A 220 -1.02 7.95 6.91
C TYR A 220 0.21 7.06 6.99
N LYS A 221 1.24 7.39 6.25
CA LYS A 221 2.57 6.77 6.29
C LYS A 221 3.60 7.64 5.61
N CYS A 222 4.87 7.33 5.76
CA CYS A 222 5.95 7.94 4.98
C CYS A 222 5.67 7.81 3.48
N ASP A 223 5.70 8.93 2.76
CA ASP A 223 5.52 9.08 1.32
C ASP A 223 6.85 9.24 0.56
N PHE A 224 7.97 8.96 1.24
CA PHE A 224 9.32 9.15 0.72
C PHE A 224 9.66 10.60 0.37
N CYS A 225 8.92 11.58 0.90
CA CYS A 225 9.03 12.97 0.54
C CYS A 225 8.94 13.19 -0.99
N ALA A 226 7.94 12.58 -1.65
CA ALA A 226 7.80 12.58 -3.09
C ALA A 226 7.81 13.99 -3.71
N ASP A 227 7.35 14.98 -2.98
CA ASP A 227 7.37 16.41 -3.35
C ASP A 227 8.80 16.98 -3.38
N LEU A 228 9.66 16.64 -2.42
CA LEU A 228 11.07 17.04 -2.41
C LEU A 228 11.85 16.32 -3.52
N ILE A 229 11.62 15.01 -3.67
CA ILE A 229 12.26 14.21 -4.73
C ILE A 229 11.89 14.76 -6.12
N ALA A 230 10.64 15.16 -6.35
CA ALA A 230 10.22 15.78 -7.62
C ALA A 230 10.95 17.11 -7.90
N GLN A 231 11.47 17.79 -6.86
CA GLN A 231 12.30 18.99 -6.96
C GLN A 231 13.81 18.66 -7.03
N GLY A 232 14.21 17.41 -7.13
CA GLY A 232 15.61 16.98 -7.10
C GLY A 232 16.28 17.08 -5.71
N LYS A 233 15.49 17.23 -4.64
CA LYS A 233 15.99 17.32 -3.27
C LYS A 233 15.95 15.98 -2.57
N GLU A 234 16.81 15.81 -1.57
CA GLU A 234 16.78 14.63 -0.71
C GLU A 234 15.56 14.62 0.22
N PRO A 235 15.07 13.44 0.61
CA PRO A 235 14.10 13.30 1.70
C PRO A 235 14.61 13.94 2.99
N ALA A 236 13.75 14.67 3.70
CA ALA A 236 14.11 15.45 4.87
C ALA A 236 14.86 14.64 5.94
N CYS A 237 14.48 13.38 6.17
CA CYS A 237 15.11 12.53 7.18
C CYS A 237 16.55 12.12 6.83
N SER A 238 16.91 12.00 5.55
CA SER A 238 18.28 11.71 5.12
C SER A 238 19.14 12.97 5.09
N ALA A 239 18.57 14.08 4.60
CA ALA A 239 19.26 15.35 4.53
C ALA A 239 19.77 15.82 5.89
N GLU A 240 18.93 15.69 6.93
CA GLU A 240 19.20 16.13 8.29
C GLU A 240 19.92 15.08 9.18
N CYS A 241 20.33 13.94 8.60
CA CYS A 241 21.01 12.90 9.38
C CYS A 241 22.47 13.32 9.69
N PRO A 242 22.83 13.63 10.96
CA PRO A 242 24.16 14.17 11.29
C PRO A 242 25.28 13.16 11.05
N LYS A 243 25.00 11.86 11.25
CA LYS A 243 25.96 10.77 11.03
C LYS A 243 25.96 10.24 9.60
N LYS A 244 25.16 10.82 8.69
CA LYS A 244 24.99 10.30 7.32
C LYS A 244 24.73 8.77 7.30
N ALA A 245 23.99 8.30 8.32
CA ALA A 245 23.60 6.90 8.42
C ALA A 245 22.51 6.52 7.37
N MET A 246 21.76 7.50 6.87
CA MET A 246 20.80 7.33 5.78
C MET A 246 21.33 7.98 4.50
N MET A 247 21.39 7.21 3.41
CA MET A 247 21.85 7.66 2.10
C MET A 247 20.76 7.35 1.07
N VAL A 248 20.39 8.33 0.26
CA VAL A 248 19.43 8.15 -0.84
C VAL A 248 20.21 8.21 -2.15
N LEU A 249 20.11 7.15 -2.93
CA LEU A 249 20.92 6.92 -4.13
C LEU A 249 20.03 6.38 -5.25
N SER A 250 20.44 6.53 -6.51
CA SER A 250 19.82 5.76 -7.60
C SER A 250 20.06 4.26 -7.37
N ILE A 251 19.21 3.42 -7.97
CA ILE A 251 19.32 1.96 -7.76
C ILE A 251 20.70 1.41 -8.12
N SER A 252 21.31 1.89 -9.22
CA SER A 252 22.65 1.47 -9.65
C SER A 252 23.73 1.88 -8.65
N GLN A 253 23.70 3.12 -8.18
CA GLN A 253 24.61 3.63 -7.15
C GLN A 253 24.44 2.88 -5.82
N ALA A 254 23.19 2.57 -5.45
CA ALA A 254 22.89 1.85 -4.22
C ALA A 254 23.39 0.40 -4.27
N GLU A 255 23.26 -0.29 -5.40
CA GLU A 255 23.80 -1.63 -5.59
C GLU A 255 25.33 -1.65 -5.53
N GLU A 256 25.99 -0.68 -6.15
CA GLU A 256 27.45 -0.56 -6.07
C GLU A 256 27.90 -0.23 -4.65
N LYS A 257 27.24 0.72 -3.99
CA LYS A 257 27.54 1.08 -2.61
C LYS A 257 27.35 -0.09 -1.67
N LEU A 258 26.30 -0.87 -1.89
CA LEU A 258 25.97 -2.04 -1.06
C LEU A 258 27.05 -3.10 -1.13
N LYS A 259 27.68 -3.34 -2.30
CA LYS A 259 28.79 -4.30 -2.44
C LYS A 259 29.94 -4.03 -1.46
N SER A 260 30.25 -2.76 -1.22
CA SER A 260 31.28 -2.37 -0.25
C SER A 260 30.79 -2.41 1.19
N LEU A 261 29.54 -1.96 1.44
CA LEU A 261 28.97 -1.87 2.79
C LEU A 261 28.58 -3.23 3.35
N ALA A 262 28.18 -4.19 2.52
CA ALA A 262 27.70 -5.50 2.96
C ALA A 262 28.83 -6.51 3.23
N LYS A 263 30.11 -6.16 3.00
CA LYS A 263 31.22 -7.07 3.30
C LYS A 263 31.27 -7.40 4.79
N GLY A 264 30.97 -8.69 5.13
CA GLY A 264 30.92 -9.16 6.52
C GLY A 264 29.75 -8.61 7.35
N ARG A 265 28.73 -8.07 6.70
CA ARG A 265 27.53 -7.48 7.34
C ARG A 265 26.26 -8.03 6.72
N PHE A 266 25.16 -7.88 7.42
CA PHE A 266 23.85 -8.36 7.03
C PHE A 266 23.02 -7.25 6.37
N VAL A 267 22.18 -7.64 5.41
CA VAL A 267 21.30 -6.71 4.69
C VAL A 267 19.86 -7.15 4.89
N TYR A 268 18.96 -6.18 5.12
CA TYR A 268 17.52 -6.40 5.23
C TYR A 268 16.75 -5.36 4.40
N GLY A 269 15.66 -5.76 3.79
CA GLY A 269 14.80 -4.91 2.97
C GLY A 269 15.08 -4.99 1.47
N LYS A 270 16.19 -5.60 1.06
CA LYS A 270 16.51 -5.76 -0.37
C LYS A 270 15.64 -6.79 -1.05
N GLU A 271 15.39 -7.90 -0.39
CA GLU A 271 14.65 -9.06 -0.94
C GLU A 271 13.26 -9.22 -0.32
N GLU A 272 13.05 -8.75 0.91
CA GLU A 272 11.81 -8.88 1.64
C GLU A 272 10.62 -8.32 0.86
N ASN A 273 9.52 -9.08 0.86
CA ASN A 273 8.28 -8.76 0.14
C ASN A 273 8.47 -8.55 -1.38
N GLY A 274 9.42 -9.27 -1.99
CA GLY A 274 9.77 -9.11 -3.40
C GLY A 274 10.64 -7.88 -3.72
N GLY A 275 11.25 -7.31 -2.69
CA GLY A 275 12.17 -6.18 -2.77
C GLY A 275 11.54 -4.84 -2.39
N THR A 276 12.36 -4.01 -1.75
CA THR A 276 11.97 -2.67 -1.29
C THR A 276 13.02 -1.62 -1.63
N ALA A 277 12.65 -0.35 -1.54
CA ALA A 277 13.57 0.77 -1.71
C ALA A 277 14.16 1.27 -0.36
N THR A 278 14.11 0.46 0.70
CA THR A 278 14.74 0.79 2.00
C THR A 278 15.55 -0.41 2.47
N TRP A 279 16.87 -0.28 2.39
CA TRP A 279 17.82 -1.33 2.73
C TRP A 279 18.55 -0.98 4.02
N TYR A 280 18.47 -1.86 4.99
CA TYR A 280 19.23 -1.75 6.24
C TYR A 280 20.49 -2.58 6.14
N VAL A 281 21.61 -2.05 6.63
CA VAL A 281 22.89 -2.75 6.73
C VAL A 281 23.34 -2.73 8.19
N CYS A 282 23.74 -3.89 8.74
CA CYS A 282 24.16 -4.03 10.12
C CYS A 282 25.21 -5.12 10.29
N SER A 283 26.15 -4.94 11.23
CA SER A 283 27.09 -5.97 11.63
C SER A 283 26.46 -7.09 12.49
N VAL A 284 25.23 -6.88 12.98
CA VAL A 284 24.46 -7.86 13.77
C VAL A 284 23.39 -8.51 12.87
N PRO A 285 23.21 -9.84 12.92
CA PRO A 285 22.17 -10.54 12.17
C PRO A 285 20.77 -10.01 12.48
N PHE A 286 19.95 -9.78 11.46
CA PHE A 286 18.60 -9.24 11.64
C PHE A 286 17.65 -10.18 12.39
N GLU A 287 17.88 -11.49 12.38
CA GLU A 287 17.15 -12.46 13.20
C GLU A 287 17.35 -12.20 14.71
N LYS A 288 18.59 -11.88 15.13
CA LYS A 288 18.87 -11.53 16.53
C LYS A 288 18.19 -10.21 16.91
N ILE A 289 18.29 -9.20 16.03
CA ILE A 289 17.60 -7.92 16.21
C ILE A 289 16.09 -8.15 16.33
N ASN A 290 15.51 -8.94 15.42
CA ASN A 290 14.08 -9.23 15.41
C ASN A 290 13.61 -10.00 16.65
N ARG A 291 14.43 -10.94 17.14
CA ARG A 291 14.15 -11.65 18.39
C ARG A 291 14.05 -10.69 19.56
N GLN A 292 14.98 -9.74 19.65
CA GLN A 292 14.98 -8.72 20.70
C GLN A 292 13.82 -7.75 20.56
N LEU A 293 13.46 -7.34 19.33
CA LEU A 293 12.28 -6.53 19.09
C LEU A 293 10.99 -7.22 19.57
N LYS A 294 10.86 -8.53 19.38
CA LYS A 294 9.70 -9.30 19.83
C LYS A 294 9.56 -9.35 21.35
N THR A 295 10.66 -9.32 22.10
CA THR A 295 10.60 -9.29 23.57
C THR A 295 10.13 -7.95 24.10
N GLN A 296 10.42 -6.86 23.38
CA GLN A 296 10.07 -5.50 23.80
C GLN A 296 8.64 -5.09 23.41
N LEU A 297 8.02 -5.83 22.48
CA LEU A 297 6.72 -5.47 21.93
C LEU A 297 5.65 -6.45 22.41
N PRO A 298 4.55 -5.96 23.00
CA PRO A 298 3.37 -6.79 23.22
C PRO A 298 2.85 -7.33 21.87
N LYS A 299 2.20 -8.49 21.90
CA LYS A 299 1.57 -9.08 20.70
C LYS A 299 0.66 -8.05 20.04
N ASN A 300 0.83 -7.85 18.72
CA ASN A 300 0.03 -6.94 17.90
C ASN A 300 0.17 -5.44 18.21
N HIS A 301 1.39 -4.91 18.15
CA HIS A 301 1.60 -3.47 18.24
C HIS A 301 1.57 -2.81 16.84
N PRO A 302 0.43 -2.25 16.37
CA PRO A 302 0.43 -1.46 15.15
C PRO A 302 1.36 -0.25 15.30
N GLY A 303 2.05 0.12 14.20
CA GLY A 303 2.98 1.25 14.22
C GLY A 303 4.36 0.98 14.81
N ARG A 304 4.66 -0.26 15.21
CA ARG A 304 6.00 -0.71 15.62
C ARG A 304 6.42 -1.94 14.81
N PRO A 305 6.93 -1.74 13.58
CA PRO A 305 7.26 -2.83 12.67
C PRO A 305 8.38 -3.73 13.19
N LEU A 306 8.21 -5.03 13.01
CA LEU A 306 9.25 -6.04 13.23
C LEU A 306 10.17 -6.15 12.00
N MET A 307 11.26 -6.91 12.11
CA MET A 307 12.20 -7.23 11.03
C MET A 307 12.16 -8.73 10.70
N ASN A 308 10.96 -9.26 10.51
CA ASN A 308 10.80 -10.64 10.06
C ASN A 308 11.24 -10.78 8.61
N GLU A 309 11.76 -11.92 8.22
CA GLU A 309 11.78 -12.35 6.84
C GLU A 309 10.35 -12.38 6.31
N VAL A 310 10.17 -11.84 5.13
CA VAL A 310 8.85 -11.69 4.52
C VAL A 310 8.92 -12.10 3.07
N ASP A 311 8.24 -13.17 2.74
CA ASP A 311 8.00 -13.55 1.35
C ASP A 311 7.06 -12.56 0.65
N SER A 312 7.13 -12.51 -0.67
CA SER A 312 6.24 -11.65 -1.44
C SER A 312 4.78 -12.04 -1.23
N LYS A 313 4.00 -11.14 -0.60
CA LYS A 313 2.57 -11.34 -0.38
C LYS A 313 1.77 -11.52 -1.66
N LEU A 314 2.21 -10.92 -2.75
CA LEU A 314 1.54 -11.01 -4.05
C LEU A 314 1.87 -12.33 -4.76
N SER A 315 3.12 -12.79 -4.70
CA SER A 315 3.50 -14.07 -5.30
C SER A 315 2.83 -15.26 -4.61
N GLN A 316 2.64 -15.20 -3.29
CA GLN A 316 1.95 -16.24 -2.53
C GLN A 316 0.46 -16.37 -2.90
N SER A 317 -0.19 -15.28 -3.33
CA SER A 317 -1.62 -15.31 -3.72
C SER A 317 -1.85 -15.79 -5.15
N THR A 318 -0.86 -15.73 -6.02
CA THR A 318 -0.98 -16.10 -7.44
C THR A 318 -1.46 -17.54 -7.66
N PRO A 319 -0.92 -18.58 -6.98
CA PRO A 319 -1.40 -19.95 -7.16
C PRO A 319 -2.86 -20.12 -6.72
N LEU A 320 -3.27 -19.44 -5.67
CA LEU A 320 -4.66 -19.51 -5.17
C LEU A 320 -5.63 -18.85 -6.16
N VAL A 321 -5.27 -17.71 -6.72
CA VAL A 321 -6.07 -17.01 -7.74
C VAL A 321 -6.19 -17.86 -9.00
N LEU A 322 -5.08 -18.42 -9.47
CA LEU A 322 -5.09 -19.32 -10.64
C LEU A 322 -5.95 -20.58 -10.37
N GLY A 323 -5.84 -21.15 -9.17
CA GLY A 323 -6.66 -22.30 -8.76
C GLY A 323 -8.16 -21.97 -8.74
N THR A 324 -8.56 -20.83 -8.21
CA THR A 324 -9.96 -20.39 -8.17
C THR A 324 -10.52 -20.08 -9.56
N LEU A 325 -9.71 -19.53 -10.47
CA LEU A 325 -10.10 -19.29 -11.87
C LEU A 325 -10.17 -20.58 -12.68
N ALA A 326 -9.29 -21.56 -12.43
CA ALA A 326 -9.27 -22.84 -13.13
C ALA A 326 -10.34 -23.82 -12.62
N ALA A 327 -10.73 -23.76 -11.35
CA ALA A 327 -11.67 -24.70 -10.73
C ALA A 327 -13.01 -24.86 -11.50
N PRO A 328 -13.70 -23.80 -11.95
CA PRO A 328 -14.94 -23.94 -12.74
C PRO A 328 -14.72 -24.64 -14.08
N ILE A 329 -13.59 -24.39 -14.73
CA ILE A 329 -13.24 -24.98 -16.03
C ILE A 329 -12.99 -26.49 -15.87
N VAL A 330 -12.23 -26.87 -14.85
CA VAL A 330 -11.94 -28.26 -14.52
C VAL A 330 -13.23 -29.01 -14.14
N ALA A 331 -14.09 -28.40 -13.33
CA ALA A 331 -15.37 -28.96 -12.94
C ALA A 331 -16.31 -29.18 -14.18
N LEU A 332 -16.32 -28.22 -15.09
CA LEU A 332 -17.10 -28.35 -16.34
C LEU A 332 -16.56 -29.49 -17.23
N GLY A 333 -15.24 -29.58 -17.41
CA GLY A 333 -14.57 -30.64 -18.13
C GLY A 333 -14.87 -32.04 -17.55
N ALA A 334 -14.75 -32.16 -16.22
CA ALA A 334 -15.06 -33.40 -15.51
C ALA A 334 -16.55 -33.81 -15.70
N SER A 335 -17.48 -32.85 -15.59
CA SER A 335 -18.91 -33.13 -15.75
C SER A 335 -19.27 -33.59 -17.17
N VAL A 336 -18.61 -33.03 -18.20
CA VAL A 336 -18.77 -33.46 -19.59
C VAL A 336 -18.21 -34.87 -19.80
N ALA A 337 -17.04 -35.17 -19.26
CA ALA A 337 -16.42 -36.49 -19.36
C ALA A 337 -17.25 -37.60 -18.66
N ILE A 338 -17.83 -37.27 -17.48
CA ILE A 338 -18.72 -38.21 -16.77
C ILE A 338 -20.00 -38.48 -17.57
N ARG A 339 -20.59 -37.43 -18.15
CA ARG A 339 -21.80 -37.62 -19.02
C ARG A 339 -21.49 -38.43 -20.25
N LYS A 340 -20.34 -38.24 -20.90
CA LYS A 340 -19.94 -39.00 -22.06
C LYS A 340 -19.79 -40.49 -21.71
N ARG A 341 -19.10 -40.82 -20.62
CA ARG A 341 -18.94 -42.19 -20.11
C ARG A 341 -20.28 -42.86 -19.78
N LYS A 342 -21.27 -42.11 -19.30
CA LYS A 342 -22.60 -42.65 -19.00
C LYS A 342 -23.36 -42.96 -20.29
N ASN A 343 -23.35 -42.04 -21.28
CA ASN A 343 -24.01 -42.26 -22.56
C ASN A 343 -23.39 -43.43 -23.33
N ASP A 344 -22.06 -43.60 -23.28
CA ASP A 344 -21.36 -44.73 -23.96
C ASP A 344 -21.73 -46.09 -23.34
N LYS A 345 -22.02 -46.13 -22.02
CA LYS A 345 -22.50 -47.34 -21.33
C LYS A 345 -23.97 -47.66 -21.65
N ASP A 346 -24.83 -46.65 -21.78
CA ASP A 346 -26.24 -46.80 -22.07
C ASP A 346 -26.48 -47.22 -23.57
N GLN A 347 -25.49 -47.04 -24.45
CA GLN A 347 -25.52 -47.50 -25.85
C GLN A 347 -24.90 -48.89 -26.05
N SER A 348 -24.26 -49.46 -25.05
CA SER A 348 -23.64 -50.78 -25.10
C SER A 348 -24.46 -51.87 -24.39
N GLN A 349 -25.66 -51.55 -23.90
CA GLN A 349 -26.70 -52.45 -23.42
C GLN A 349 -27.88 -52.48 -24.44
#